data_3db4d3e8f2f1f80477109795014706dc
#
_entry.id   3db4d3e8f2f1f80477109795014706dc
#
_cell.length_a   1.000
_cell.length_b   1.000
_cell.length_c   1.000
_cell.angle_alpha   90.00
_cell.angle_beta   90.00
_cell.angle_gamma   90.00
#
_symmetry.space_group_name_H-M   'P 1'
#
loop_
_entity.id
_entity.type
_entity.pdbx_description
1 polymer ?
#
loop_
_entity_poly.entity_id
_entity_poly.type
_entity_poly.pdbx_seq_one_letter_code
_entity_poly.pdbx_strand_id
1 'polypeptide(L)'
;ASHLARQLLATGAPGPEGATGDDGLAAGRANAMIALGDLEAAVRILERAPSLDRNAGLSKAAAEVALLSGDPTRACAIAAALAAGRGDIYWLRLRSFCQAEAGQSDQAHLTFELAQTQARDAVFGRLMGSKLNATPPGPASLRNGLDLALSRSLKLDVAAAKPAPAVAATLSGQAPTAPSYDLTGIDDATAALAAALTQGPPSQAGVSALIGAAMDADVKIRPKRQGSALLMAALLDELSSIDRTRLASFAVAEGRSPTGRNVALEAAAQGRRMGETALLALWICAEAGPSGLTVADRARVVRSLRQVRLDEPARLFVLEGLAGLK
;
A
#
# COMPACT_ATOMS: atom_id res chain seq x y z
N ALA A 1 8.29 -2.22 1.04
CA ALA A 1 7.11 -2.62 0.22
C ALA A 1 5.90 -1.69 0.41
N SER A 2 5.49 -1.37 1.64
CA SER A 2 4.31 -0.50 1.88
C SER A 2 4.51 0.93 1.37
N HIS A 3 5.72 1.47 1.47
CA HIS A 3 6.03 2.80 0.94
C HIS A 3 5.97 2.83 -0.60
N LEU A 4 6.57 1.84 -1.25
CA LEU A 4 6.46 1.68 -2.70
C LEU A 4 4.99 1.58 -3.14
N ALA A 5 4.17 0.81 -2.42
CA ALA A 5 2.75 0.68 -2.71
C ALA A 5 2.02 2.03 -2.64
N ARG A 6 2.26 2.85 -1.60
CA ARG A 6 1.69 4.21 -1.54
C ARG A 6 2.08 5.03 -2.75
N GLN A 7 3.37 5.07 -3.08
CA GLN A 7 3.85 5.87 -4.21
C GLN A 7 3.22 5.42 -5.54
N LEU A 8 3.22 4.12 -5.82
CA LEU A 8 2.73 3.61 -7.09
C LEU A 8 1.20 3.69 -7.23
N LEU A 9 0.44 3.42 -6.17
CA LEU A 9 -1.02 3.41 -6.20
C LEU A 9 -1.63 4.81 -6.07
N ALA A 10 -0.94 5.76 -5.40
CA ALA A 10 -1.41 7.15 -5.27
C ALA A 10 -1.13 7.99 -6.52
N THR A 11 -0.28 7.53 -7.44
CA THR A 11 0.05 8.28 -8.66
C THR A 11 -1.17 8.46 -9.56
N GLY A 12 -1.19 9.55 -10.32
CA GLY A 12 -2.12 9.74 -11.45
C GLY A 12 -1.73 8.98 -12.71
N ALA A 13 -0.86 7.97 -12.60
CA ALA A 13 -0.40 7.17 -13.72
C ALA A 13 -1.58 6.50 -14.46
N PRO A 14 -1.54 6.42 -15.79
CA PRO A 14 -2.53 5.68 -16.57
C PRO A 14 -2.61 4.24 -16.04
N GLY A 15 -3.83 3.71 -15.91
CA GLY A 15 -4.05 2.30 -15.60
C GLY A 15 -3.45 1.39 -16.67
N PRO A 16 -3.45 0.06 -16.45
CA PRO A 16 -3.13 -0.92 -17.47
C PRO A 16 -4.00 -0.74 -18.72
N GLU A 17 -3.55 -1.26 -19.85
CA GLU A 17 -4.33 -1.27 -21.09
C GLU A 17 -5.68 -1.95 -20.86
N GLY A 18 -6.76 -1.30 -21.25
CA GLY A 18 -8.12 -1.78 -21.01
C GLY A 18 -8.73 -1.40 -19.66
N ALA A 19 -7.99 -0.83 -18.74
CA ALA A 19 -8.48 -0.45 -17.40
C ALA A 19 -9.18 0.93 -17.35
N THR A 20 -9.39 1.58 -18.48
CA THR A 20 -10.12 2.85 -18.52
C THR A 20 -11.55 2.64 -18.04
N GLY A 21 -11.93 3.25 -16.92
CA GLY A 21 -13.23 3.07 -16.30
C GLY A 21 -13.40 1.76 -15.53
N ASP A 22 -12.31 1.06 -15.21
CA ASP A 22 -12.36 -0.13 -14.34
C ASP A 22 -12.56 0.28 -12.89
N ASP A 23 -13.83 0.22 -12.47
CA ASP A 23 -14.26 0.50 -11.11
C ASP A 23 -13.64 -0.46 -10.08
N GLY A 24 -13.37 -1.71 -10.47
CA GLY A 24 -12.73 -2.72 -9.63
C GLY A 24 -11.30 -2.33 -9.30
N LEU A 25 -10.55 -1.87 -10.29
CA LEU A 25 -9.19 -1.36 -10.09
C LEU A 25 -9.18 -0.09 -9.22
N ALA A 26 -10.11 0.83 -9.45
CA ALA A 26 -10.24 2.05 -8.66
C ALA A 26 -10.59 1.74 -7.20
N ALA A 27 -11.53 0.82 -6.95
CA ALA A 27 -11.90 0.34 -5.62
C ALA A 27 -10.72 -0.38 -4.93
N GLY A 28 -9.99 -1.23 -5.65
CA GLY A 28 -8.81 -1.92 -5.15
C GLY A 28 -7.71 -0.94 -4.72
N ARG A 29 -7.44 0.09 -5.52
CA ARG A 29 -6.48 1.17 -5.20
C ARG A 29 -6.91 1.95 -3.96
N ALA A 30 -8.18 2.37 -3.88
CA ALA A 30 -8.71 3.10 -2.73
C ALA A 30 -8.61 2.26 -1.44
N ASN A 31 -9.00 0.98 -1.49
CA ASN A 31 -8.88 0.07 -0.35
C ASN A 31 -7.42 -0.14 0.09
N ALA A 32 -6.48 -0.23 -0.86
CA ALA A 32 -5.06 -0.33 -0.53
C ALA A 32 -4.55 0.94 0.17
N MET A 33 -4.97 2.14 -0.26
CA MET A 33 -4.63 3.40 0.41
C MET A 33 -5.21 3.46 1.84
N ILE A 34 -6.46 3.04 2.01
CA ILE A 34 -7.08 2.92 3.35
C ILE A 34 -6.26 1.98 4.23
N ALA A 35 -5.92 0.79 3.74
CA ALA A 35 -5.13 -0.20 4.49
C ALA A 35 -3.74 0.31 4.87
N LEU A 36 -3.15 1.18 4.06
CA LEU A 36 -1.87 1.84 4.31
C LEU A 36 -2.00 3.11 5.19
N GLY A 37 -3.22 3.50 5.55
CA GLY A 37 -3.49 4.69 6.37
C GLY A 37 -3.40 6.02 5.61
N ASP A 38 -3.38 5.98 4.28
CA ASP A 38 -3.35 7.18 3.43
C ASP A 38 -4.78 7.53 2.95
N LEU A 39 -5.58 8.09 3.86
CA LEU A 39 -6.96 8.44 3.56
C LEU A 39 -7.08 9.55 2.51
N GLU A 40 -6.14 10.50 2.48
CA GLU A 40 -6.16 11.57 1.47
C GLU A 40 -5.98 11.01 0.05
N ALA A 41 -5.03 10.08 -0.12
CA ALA A 41 -4.87 9.41 -1.40
C ALA A 41 -6.11 8.58 -1.78
N ALA A 42 -6.74 7.91 -0.81
CA ALA A 42 -8.00 7.19 -1.05
C ALA A 42 -9.11 8.14 -1.51
N VAL A 43 -9.28 9.31 -0.87
CA VAL A 43 -10.25 10.34 -1.28
C VAL A 43 -9.99 10.78 -2.71
N ARG A 44 -8.75 11.15 -3.06
CA ARG A 44 -8.40 11.58 -4.43
C ARG A 44 -8.69 10.52 -5.50
N ILE A 45 -8.56 9.24 -5.17
CA ILE A 45 -8.91 8.14 -6.09
C ILE A 45 -10.43 8.08 -6.26
N LEU A 46 -11.19 8.15 -5.17
CA LEU A 46 -12.65 8.05 -5.16
C LEU A 46 -13.32 9.24 -5.85
N GLU A 47 -12.80 10.46 -5.69
CA GLU A 47 -13.30 11.67 -6.35
C GLU A 47 -13.20 11.61 -7.89
N ARG A 48 -12.28 10.80 -8.40
CA ARG A 48 -12.11 10.58 -9.84
C ARG A 48 -12.93 9.42 -10.40
N ALA A 49 -13.67 8.70 -9.55
CA ALA A 49 -14.47 7.55 -9.94
C ALA A 49 -15.92 7.98 -10.25
N PRO A 50 -16.38 7.94 -11.52
CA PRO A 50 -17.69 8.46 -11.91
C PRO A 50 -18.86 7.57 -11.48
N SER A 51 -18.61 6.34 -11.07
CA SER A 51 -19.63 5.31 -10.78
C SER A 51 -19.71 4.97 -9.29
N LEU A 52 -19.35 5.91 -8.42
CA LEU A 52 -19.23 5.66 -6.99
C LEU A 52 -20.54 5.09 -6.39
N ASP A 53 -21.70 5.64 -6.75
CA ASP A 53 -23.03 5.22 -6.28
C ASP A 53 -23.54 3.90 -6.90
N ARG A 54 -22.96 3.48 -8.03
CA ARG A 54 -23.35 2.29 -8.79
C ARG A 54 -22.44 1.10 -8.55
N ASN A 55 -21.25 1.32 -7.98
CA ASN A 55 -20.28 0.27 -7.70
C ASN A 55 -20.15 0.05 -6.19
N ALA A 56 -20.56 -1.13 -5.71
CA ALA A 56 -20.55 -1.46 -4.29
C ALA A 56 -19.14 -1.42 -3.67
N GLY A 57 -18.09 -1.74 -4.44
CA GLY A 57 -16.69 -1.69 -4.00
C GLY A 57 -16.20 -0.26 -3.78
N LEU A 58 -16.48 0.64 -4.72
CA LEU A 58 -16.16 2.08 -4.61
C LEU A 58 -16.95 2.73 -3.47
N SER A 59 -18.26 2.48 -3.39
CA SER A 59 -19.10 2.98 -2.29
C SER A 59 -18.60 2.49 -0.94
N LYS A 60 -18.17 1.22 -0.83
CA LYS A 60 -17.63 0.68 0.41
C LYS A 60 -16.34 1.39 0.82
N ALA A 61 -15.42 1.62 -0.11
CA ALA A 61 -14.20 2.37 0.18
C ALA A 61 -14.53 3.81 0.63
N ALA A 62 -15.48 4.47 -0.02
CA ALA A 62 -15.92 5.81 0.36
C ALA A 62 -16.60 5.86 1.75
N ALA A 63 -17.42 4.86 2.08
CA ALA A 63 -18.03 4.74 3.40
C ALA A 63 -16.99 4.50 4.50
N GLU A 64 -16.00 3.61 4.25
CA GLU A 64 -14.89 3.37 5.20
C GLU A 64 -14.06 4.63 5.42
N VAL A 65 -13.71 5.37 4.35
CA VAL A 65 -13.03 6.67 4.48
C VAL A 65 -13.82 7.63 5.34
N ALA A 66 -15.14 7.76 5.12
CA ALA A 66 -16.00 8.65 5.90
C ALA A 66 -16.04 8.24 7.39
N LEU A 67 -16.19 6.94 7.70
CA LEU A 67 -16.19 6.43 9.07
C LEU A 67 -14.86 6.67 9.78
N LEU A 68 -13.74 6.39 9.09
CA LEU A 68 -12.40 6.62 9.60
C LEU A 68 -12.12 8.10 9.85
N SER A 69 -12.61 8.98 8.98
CA SER A 69 -12.50 10.44 9.14
C SER A 69 -13.45 11.01 10.21
N GLY A 70 -14.29 10.17 10.82
CA GLY A 70 -15.22 10.61 11.88
C GLY A 70 -16.49 11.25 11.35
N ASP A 71 -16.88 11.00 10.11
CA ASP A 71 -18.12 11.45 9.48
C ASP A 71 -19.09 10.28 9.20
N PRO A 72 -19.75 9.74 10.24
CA PRO A 72 -20.73 8.68 10.08
C PRO A 72 -21.96 9.13 9.27
N THR A 73 -22.29 10.42 9.28
CA THR A 73 -23.43 10.97 8.50
C THR A 73 -23.19 10.77 7.02
N ARG A 74 -21.99 11.10 6.53
CA ARG A 74 -21.59 10.87 5.14
C ARG A 74 -21.59 9.39 4.79
N ALA A 75 -21.09 8.52 5.67
CA ALA A 75 -21.10 7.07 5.45
C ALA A 75 -22.55 6.54 5.30
N CYS A 76 -23.46 7.03 6.11
CA CYS A 76 -24.88 6.67 6.04
C CYS A 76 -25.55 7.18 4.77
N ALA A 77 -25.23 8.39 4.32
CA ALA A 77 -25.71 8.92 3.04
C ALA A 77 -25.23 8.06 1.86
N ILE A 78 -23.97 7.60 1.87
CA ILE A 78 -23.43 6.68 0.86
C ILE A 78 -24.19 5.35 0.87
N ALA A 79 -24.45 4.79 2.06
CA ALA A 79 -25.22 3.55 2.20
C ALA A 79 -26.66 3.66 1.70
N ALA A 80 -27.27 4.82 1.86
CA ALA A 80 -28.63 5.12 1.36
C ALA A 80 -28.67 5.27 -0.16
N ALA A 81 -27.66 5.93 -0.74
CA ALA A 81 -27.56 6.19 -2.18
C ALA A 81 -27.19 4.95 -3.01
N LEU A 82 -26.63 3.91 -2.37
CA LEU A 82 -26.16 2.72 -3.07
C LEU A 82 -27.29 2.05 -3.85
N ALA A 83 -27.11 1.92 -5.16
CA ALA A 83 -28.11 1.33 -6.06
C ALA A 83 -28.01 -0.21 -6.17
N ALA A 84 -26.80 -0.78 -6.05
CA ALA A 84 -26.52 -2.19 -6.24
C ALA A 84 -25.73 -2.80 -5.06
N GLY A 85 -25.83 -4.12 -4.84
CA GLY A 85 -25.06 -4.82 -3.80
C GLY A 85 -25.56 -4.55 -2.36
N ARG A 86 -26.76 -4.01 -2.19
CA ARG A 86 -27.31 -3.60 -0.88
C ARG A 86 -27.47 -4.77 0.10
N GLY A 87 -27.51 -6.01 -0.37
CA GLY A 87 -27.63 -7.22 0.42
C GLY A 87 -26.30 -7.72 0.99
N ASP A 88 -25.16 -7.18 0.58
CA ASP A 88 -23.86 -7.63 1.09
C ASP A 88 -23.75 -7.33 2.58
N ILE A 89 -23.07 -8.22 3.29
CA ILE A 89 -22.95 -8.18 4.76
C ILE A 89 -22.42 -6.84 5.30
N TYR A 90 -21.46 -6.23 4.59
CA TYR A 90 -20.94 -4.91 4.98
C TYR A 90 -22.05 -3.86 5.01
N TRP A 91 -22.88 -3.83 3.97
CA TRP A 91 -23.96 -2.84 3.84
C TRP A 91 -25.10 -3.09 4.81
N LEU A 92 -25.41 -4.36 5.12
CA LEU A 92 -26.37 -4.69 6.16
C LEU A 92 -25.91 -4.16 7.53
N ARG A 93 -24.64 -4.37 7.87
CA ARG A 93 -24.05 -3.89 9.12
C ARG A 93 -24.03 -2.37 9.19
N LEU A 94 -23.60 -1.69 8.13
CA LEU A 94 -23.56 -0.23 8.11
C LEU A 94 -24.97 0.36 8.18
N ARG A 95 -25.95 -0.20 7.45
CA ARG A 95 -27.34 0.28 7.50
C ARG A 95 -27.98 0.11 8.86
N SER A 96 -27.76 -1.02 9.53
CA SER A 96 -28.29 -1.19 10.90
C SER A 96 -27.72 -0.13 11.86
N PHE A 97 -26.44 0.19 11.73
CA PHE A 97 -25.83 1.31 12.48
C PHE A 97 -26.47 2.64 12.13
N CYS A 98 -26.62 2.95 10.83
CA CYS A 98 -27.24 4.21 10.37
C CYS A 98 -28.69 4.37 10.83
N GLN A 99 -29.47 3.31 10.78
CA GLN A 99 -30.85 3.29 11.27
C GLN A 99 -30.93 3.54 12.78
N ALA A 100 -30.00 2.95 13.54
CA ALA A 100 -29.92 3.20 14.97
C ALA A 100 -29.49 4.64 15.31
N GLU A 101 -28.54 5.22 14.54
CA GLU A 101 -28.16 6.63 14.68
C GLU A 101 -29.34 7.59 14.35
N ALA A 102 -30.19 7.19 13.39
CA ALA A 102 -31.38 7.95 13.00
C ALA A 102 -32.60 7.73 13.95
N GLY A 103 -32.46 6.94 15.02
CA GLY A 103 -33.55 6.63 15.95
C GLY A 103 -34.57 5.64 15.40
N GLN A 104 -34.31 4.99 14.26
CA GLN A 104 -35.22 4.01 13.63
C GLN A 104 -34.99 2.60 14.24
N SER A 105 -35.29 2.47 15.53
CA SER A 105 -34.90 1.28 16.33
C SER A 105 -35.42 -0.03 15.76
N ASP A 106 -36.71 -0.10 15.37
CA ASP A 106 -37.30 -1.33 14.84
C ASP A 106 -36.64 -1.80 13.55
N GLN A 107 -36.36 -0.85 12.64
CA GLN A 107 -35.67 -1.15 11.38
C GLN A 107 -34.21 -1.56 11.63
N ALA A 108 -33.56 -0.90 12.57
CA ALA A 108 -32.19 -1.23 12.96
C ALA A 108 -32.09 -2.66 13.52
N HIS A 109 -33.06 -3.07 14.35
CA HIS A 109 -33.15 -4.44 14.87
C HIS A 109 -33.30 -5.47 13.75
N LEU A 110 -34.28 -5.27 12.85
CA LEU A 110 -34.51 -6.19 11.74
C LEU A 110 -33.28 -6.33 10.85
N THR A 111 -32.64 -5.20 10.51
CA THR A 111 -31.43 -5.20 9.68
C THR A 111 -30.24 -5.84 10.40
N PHE A 112 -30.12 -5.61 11.70
CA PHE A 112 -29.10 -6.25 12.55
C PHE A 112 -29.26 -7.77 12.61
N GLU A 113 -30.47 -8.29 12.87
CA GLU A 113 -30.75 -9.73 12.88
C GLU A 113 -30.46 -10.37 11.53
N LEU A 114 -30.86 -9.72 10.43
CA LEU A 114 -30.52 -10.19 9.09
C LEU A 114 -28.99 -10.26 8.88
N ALA A 115 -28.25 -9.26 9.31
CA ALA A 115 -26.80 -9.24 9.20
C ALA A 115 -26.16 -10.37 10.03
N GLN A 116 -26.65 -10.64 11.24
CA GLN A 116 -26.14 -11.71 12.11
C GLN A 116 -26.48 -13.10 11.59
N THR A 117 -27.66 -13.25 10.96
CA THR A 117 -28.05 -14.51 10.33
C THR A 117 -27.19 -14.81 9.10
N GLN A 118 -26.90 -13.80 8.28
CA GLN A 118 -26.11 -13.97 7.07
C GLN A 118 -24.63 -14.27 7.38
N ALA A 119 -24.03 -13.52 8.32
CA ALA A 119 -22.65 -13.74 8.75
C ALA A 119 -22.46 -13.22 10.19
N ARG A 120 -22.40 -14.16 11.13
CA ARG A 120 -22.21 -13.86 12.54
C ARG A 120 -20.85 -13.21 12.79
N ASP A 121 -20.85 -12.06 13.47
CA ASP A 121 -19.67 -11.37 13.97
C ASP A 121 -19.90 -11.02 15.45
N ALA A 122 -19.18 -11.69 16.33
CA ALA A 122 -19.35 -11.51 17.77
C ALA A 122 -19.05 -10.10 18.26
N VAL A 123 -18.07 -9.41 17.64
CA VAL A 123 -17.69 -8.04 18.02
C VAL A 123 -18.75 -7.05 17.55
N PHE A 124 -19.14 -7.11 16.29
CA PHE A 124 -20.23 -6.29 15.75
C PHE A 124 -21.52 -6.55 16.51
N GLY A 125 -21.87 -7.84 16.75
CA GLY A 125 -23.05 -8.25 17.51
C GLY A 125 -23.10 -7.66 18.91
N ARG A 126 -21.97 -7.66 19.61
CA ARG A 126 -21.85 -7.06 20.96
C ARG A 126 -22.01 -5.55 20.93
N LEU A 127 -21.30 -4.85 20.06
CA LEU A 127 -21.37 -3.39 19.97
C LEU A 127 -22.76 -2.92 19.52
N MET A 128 -23.30 -3.54 18.49
CA MET A 128 -24.62 -3.18 17.97
C MET A 128 -25.75 -3.58 18.92
N GLY A 129 -25.65 -4.75 19.57
CA GLY A 129 -26.55 -5.18 20.62
C GLY A 129 -26.58 -4.22 21.81
N SER A 130 -25.40 -3.69 22.21
CA SER A 130 -25.32 -2.64 23.23
C SER A 130 -26.05 -1.35 22.79
N LYS A 131 -25.86 -0.94 21.54
CA LYS A 131 -26.48 0.24 21.01
C LYS A 131 -28.01 0.13 20.92
N LEU A 132 -28.52 -1.04 20.59
CA LEU A 132 -29.96 -1.29 20.43
C LEU A 132 -30.67 -1.62 21.74
N ASN A 133 -30.03 -2.40 22.62
CA ASN A 133 -30.67 -3.00 23.78
C ASN A 133 -30.06 -2.54 25.12
N ALA A 134 -29.18 -1.54 25.10
CA ALA A 134 -28.46 -1.06 26.30
C ALA A 134 -27.71 -2.17 27.10
N THR A 135 -27.32 -3.25 26.44
CA THR A 135 -26.50 -4.30 27.04
C THR A 135 -25.07 -3.82 27.28
N PRO A 136 -24.30 -4.41 28.21
CA PRO A 136 -22.92 -3.99 28.42
C PRO A 136 -22.08 -4.04 27.13
N PRO A 137 -21.45 -2.92 26.71
CA PRO A 137 -20.75 -2.84 25.41
C PRO A 137 -19.42 -3.58 25.39
N GLY A 138 -18.82 -3.85 26.55
CA GLY A 138 -17.47 -4.39 26.65
C GLY A 138 -16.42 -3.41 26.07
N PRO A 139 -15.22 -3.89 25.75
CA PRO A 139 -14.14 -3.03 25.25
C PRO A 139 -14.42 -2.48 23.85
N ALA A 140 -13.81 -1.32 23.53
CA ALA A 140 -13.83 -0.75 22.19
C ALA A 140 -13.22 -1.70 21.16
N SER A 141 -13.66 -1.60 19.91
CA SER A 141 -13.09 -2.34 18.79
C SER A 141 -12.65 -1.38 17.69
N LEU A 142 -11.43 -1.59 17.19
CA LEU A 142 -10.77 -0.74 16.21
C LEU A 142 -10.28 -1.57 15.01
N ARG A 143 -11.07 -2.55 14.56
CA ARG A 143 -10.72 -3.42 13.43
C ARG A 143 -10.92 -2.73 12.07
N ASN A 144 -11.90 -1.82 11.99
CA ASN A 144 -12.31 -1.10 10.78
C ASN A 144 -13.04 0.20 11.13
N GLY A 145 -13.45 0.97 10.12
CA GLY A 145 -14.16 2.23 10.32
C GLY A 145 -15.51 2.08 11.03
N LEU A 146 -16.27 1.04 10.73
CA LEU A 146 -17.57 0.78 11.36
C LEU A 146 -17.43 0.45 12.86
N ASP A 147 -16.46 -0.39 13.23
CA ASP A 147 -16.19 -0.71 14.63
C ASP A 147 -15.74 0.55 15.40
N LEU A 148 -14.91 1.41 14.77
CA LEU A 148 -14.49 2.68 15.34
C LEU A 148 -15.71 3.60 15.57
N ALA A 149 -16.59 3.73 14.58
CA ALA A 149 -17.80 4.56 14.67
C ALA A 149 -18.74 4.07 15.78
N LEU A 150 -18.99 2.76 15.85
CA LEU A 150 -19.77 2.14 16.94
C LEU A 150 -19.15 2.39 18.31
N SER A 151 -17.84 2.18 18.44
CA SER A 151 -17.13 2.39 19.69
C SER A 151 -17.21 3.85 20.16
N ARG A 152 -17.09 4.81 19.25
CA ARG A 152 -17.27 6.24 19.52
C ARG A 152 -18.71 6.60 19.91
N SER A 153 -19.67 6.08 19.17
CA SER A 153 -21.10 6.28 19.44
C SER A 153 -21.51 5.77 20.83
N LEU A 154 -20.91 4.67 21.27
CA LEU A 154 -21.07 4.11 22.62
C LEU A 154 -20.17 4.76 23.68
N LYS A 155 -19.38 5.78 23.31
CA LYS A 155 -18.44 6.49 24.19
C LYS A 155 -17.42 5.57 24.89
N LEU A 156 -16.98 4.52 24.19
CA LEU A 156 -15.99 3.58 24.71
C LEU A 156 -14.58 4.19 24.67
N ASP A 157 -13.72 3.70 25.56
CA ASP A 157 -12.31 4.09 25.56
C ASP A 157 -11.58 3.48 24.34
N VAL A 158 -11.44 4.29 23.30
CA VAL A 158 -10.72 3.90 22.08
C VAL A 158 -9.20 3.88 22.26
N ALA A 159 -8.67 4.58 23.26
CA ALA A 159 -7.23 4.63 23.52
C ALA A 159 -6.73 3.31 24.13
N ALA A 160 -7.56 2.59 24.87
CA ALA A 160 -7.24 1.30 25.46
C ALA A 160 -7.28 0.14 24.44
N ALA A 161 -7.85 0.34 23.25
CA ALA A 161 -8.01 -0.72 22.26
C ALA A 161 -6.85 -0.74 21.25
N LYS A 162 -6.42 -1.93 20.84
CA LYS A 162 -5.39 -2.10 19.79
C LYS A 162 -6.01 -1.85 18.40
N PRO A 163 -5.59 -0.80 17.69
CA PRO A 163 -6.14 -0.51 16.38
C PRO A 163 -5.55 -1.39 15.28
N ALA A 164 -6.36 -1.70 14.27
CA ALA A 164 -5.85 -2.15 12.98
C ALA A 164 -5.03 -1.03 12.30
N PRO A 165 -4.09 -1.35 11.39
CA PRO A 165 -3.18 -0.34 10.80
C PRO A 165 -3.88 0.87 10.18
N ALA A 166 -4.99 0.66 9.46
CA ALA A 166 -5.78 1.75 8.87
C ALA A 166 -6.38 2.70 9.94
N VAL A 167 -6.90 2.12 11.02
CA VAL A 167 -7.47 2.90 12.14
C VAL A 167 -6.37 3.60 12.92
N ALA A 168 -5.23 2.93 13.15
CA ALA A 168 -4.07 3.52 13.84
C ALA A 168 -3.57 4.78 13.13
N ALA A 169 -3.42 4.72 11.82
CA ALA A 169 -3.02 5.86 11.00
C ALA A 169 -3.97 7.05 11.14
N THR A 170 -5.29 6.78 11.15
CA THR A 170 -6.32 7.81 11.37
C THR A 170 -6.27 8.42 12.76
N LEU A 171 -6.10 7.58 13.80
CA LEU A 171 -6.07 8.05 15.18
C LEU A 171 -4.81 8.86 15.51
N SER A 172 -3.68 8.57 14.84
CA SER A 172 -2.44 9.33 15.01
C SER A 172 -2.55 10.77 14.48
N GLY A 173 -3.48 11.04 13.58
CA GLY A 173 -3.61 12.34 12.89
C GLY A 173 -2.39 12.71 12.06
N GLN A 174 -1.45 11.79 11.88
CA GLN A 174 -0.23 12.02 11.12
C GLN A 174 -0.42 11.56 9.69
N ALA A 175 -0.19 12.48 8.76
CA ALA A 175 -0.01 12.10 7.37
C ALA A 175 1.15 11.07 7.28
N PRO A 176 1.07 10.10 6.35
CA PRO A 176 2.17 9.16 6.16
C PRO A 176 3.47 9.92 5.88
N THR A 177 4.39 9.92 6.85
CA THR A 177 5.69 10.57 6.68
C THR A 177 6.53 9.82 5.66
N ALA A 178 7.37 10.56 4.92
CA ALA A 178 8.39 9.94 4.09
C ALA A 178 9.27 9.03 4.97
N PRO A 179 9.56 7.80 4.53
CA PRO A 179 10.37 6.90 5.33
C PRO A 179 11.77 7.47 5.52
N SER A 180 12.24 7.46 6.75
CA SER A 180 13.66 7.62 7.03
C SER A 180 14.34 6.26 6.89
N TYR A 181 15.36 6.18 6.06
CA TYR A 181 16.14 4.95 5.92
C TYR A 181 17.37 5.04 6.81
N ASP A 182 17.48 4.13 7.77
CA ASP A 182 18.70 4.00 8.55
C ASP A 182 19.76 3.32 7.68
N LEU A 183 20.77 4.09 7.29
CA LEU A 183 21.91 3.65 6.48
C LEU A 183 23.18 3.43 7.33
N THR A 184 23.06 3.37 8.64
CA THR A 184 24.17 3.10 9.55
C THR A 184 24.78 1.71 9.27
N GLY A 185 26.07 1.64 9.12
CA GLY A 185 26.79 0.38 8.82
C GLY A 185 26.94 0.05 7.33
N ILE A 186 26.47 0.94 6.44
CA ILE A 186 26.84 0.92 5.02
C ILE A 186 28.19 1.63 4.86
N ASP A 187 29.00 1.22 3.89
CA ASP A 187 30.28 1.88 3.58
C ASP A 187 30.06 3.33 3.12
N ASP A 188 31.03 4.21 3.41
CA ASP A 188 30.94 5.64 3.20
C ASP A 188 30.65 6.02 1.74
N ALA A 189 31.20 5.29 0.76
CA ALA A 189 30.98 5.56 -0.65
C ALA A 189 29.52 5.28 -1.05
N THR A 190 28.97 4.18 -0.57
CA THR A 190 27.54 3.86 -0.77
C THR A 190 26.65 4.85 -0.03
N ALA A 191 27.00 5.24 1.19
CA ALA A 191 26.24 6.19 1.99
C ALA A 191 26.18 7.59 1.32
N ALA A 192 27.29 8.05 0.77
CA ALA A 192 27.35 9.34 0.04
C ALA A 192 26.44 9.35 -1.20
N LEU A 193 26.45 8.26 -1.99
CA LEU A 193 25.56 8.12 -3.15
C LEU A 193 24.10 7.98 -2.72
N ALA A 194 23.83 7.24 -1.64
CA ALA A 194 22.48 7.05 -1.12
C ALA A 194 21.88 8.38 -0.63
N ALA A 195 22.65 9.23 0.01
CA ALA A 195 22.21 10.58 0.41
C ALA A 195 21.76 11.43 -0.79
N ALA A 196 22.45 11.30 -1.93
CA ALA A 196 22.09 12.01 -3.15
C ALA A 196 20.77 11.51 -3.78
N LEU A 197 20.32 10.27 -3.51
CA LEU A 197 19.10 9.70 -4.10
C LEU A 197 17.83 10.44 -3.71
N THR A 198 17.84 11.17 -2.60
CA THR A 198 16.69 12.00 -2.20
C THR A 198 16.52 13.21 -3.11
N GLN A 199 17.60 13.67 -3.76
CA GLN A 199 17.64 14.84 -4.63
C GLN A 199 17.52 14.46 -6.13
N GLY A 200 18.02 13.29 -6.52
CA GLY A 200 18.04 12.88 -7.91
C GLY A 200 18.65 11.49 -8.14
N PRO A 201 18.87 11.10 -9.40
CA PRO A 201 19.57 9.86 -9.72
C PRO A 201 21.04 9.95 -9.29
N PRO A 202 21.70 8.80 -9.03
CA PRO A 202 23.11 8.80 -8.68
C PRO A 202 23.95 9.21 -9.90
N SER A 203 25.12 9.79 -9.66
CA SER A 203 26.06 10.10 -10.75
C SER A 203 26.64 8.82 -11.36
N GLN A 204 26.78 8.78 -12.68
CA GLN A 204 27.38 7.64 -13.38
C GLN A 204 28.79 7.36 -12.88
N ALA A 205 29.62 8.39 -12.69
CA ALA A 205 30.99 8.25 -12.18
C ALA A 205 31.00 7.63 -10.77
N GLY A 206 30.10 8.06 -9.88
CA GLY A 206 29.97 7.50 -8.53
C GLY A 206 29.57 6.01 -8.54
N VAL A 207 28.63 5.63 -9.40
CA VAL A 207 28.21 4.23 -9.54
C VAL A 207 29.36 3.39 -10.14
N SER A 208 30.07 3.89 -11.16
CA SER A 208 31.24 3.18 -11.74
C SER A 208 32.34 2.97 -10.70
N ALA A 209 32.62 3.96 -9.84
CA ALA A 209 33.56 3.83 -8.73
C ALA A 209 33.10 2.77 -7.73
N LEU A 210 31.79 2.73 -7.39
CA LEU A 210 31.22 1.74 -6.49
C LEU A 210 31.31 0.32 -7.05
N ILE A 211 31.06 0.15 -8.36
CA ILE A 211 31.22 -1.14 -9.07
C ILE A 211 32.68 -1.62 -9.00
N GLY A 212 33.64 -0.69 -9.23
CA GLY A 212 35.07 -1.00 -9.10
C GLY A 212 35.43 -1.46 -7.68
N ALA A 213 35.06 -0.66 -6.68
CA ALA A 213 35.31 -0.98 -5.27
C ALA A 213 34.66 -2.31 -4.81
N ALA A 214 33.53 -2.68 -5.42
CA ALA A 214 32.88 -3.96 -5.12
C ALA A 214 33.64 -5.17 -5.69
N MET A 215 34.39 -5.01 -6.77
CA MET A 215 35.28 -6.05 -7.32
C MET A 215 36.46 -6.30 -6.39
N ASP A 216 37.08 -5.24 -5.88
CA ASP A 216 38.27 -5.27 -5.05
C ASP A 216 37.99 -5.54 -3.56
N ALA A 217 36.73 -5.71 -3.19
CA ALA A 217 36.31 -5.86 -1.80
C ALA A 217 36.76 -7.23 -1.21
N ASP A 218 37.06 -7.21 0.09
CA ASP A 218 37.30 -8.44 0.85
C ASP A 218 36.16 -9.42 0.76
N VAL A 219 36.44 -10.71 0.75
CA VAL A 219 35.45 -11.79 0.59
C VAL A 219 34.25 -11.65 1.56
N LYS A 220 34.49 -11.21 2.80
CA LYS A 220 33.45 -11.07 3.84
C LYS A 220 32.45 -9.97 3.54
N ILE A 221 32.88 -8.86 2.94
CA ILE A 221 32.03 -7.70 2.67
C ILE A 221 31.60 -7.60 1.20
N ARG A 222 32.27 -8.38 0.33
CA ARG A 222 32.01 -8.38 -1.12
C ARG A 222 30.55 -8.58 -1.49
N PRO A 223 29.79 -9.53 -0.91
CA PRO A 223 28.39 -9.73 -1.28
C PRO A 223 27.54 -8.49 -1.01
N LYS A 224 27.77 -7.78 0.13
CA LYS A 224 27.05 -6.54 0.46
C LYS A 224 27.41 -5.43 -0.52
N ARG A 225 28.70 -5.22 -0.81
CA ARG A 225 29.15 -4.20 -1.76
C ARG A 225 28.65 -4.46 -3.18
N GLN A 226 28.69 -5.72 -3.64
CA GLN A 226 28.12 -6.09 -4.93
C GLN A 226 26.61 -5.85 -4.97
N GLY A 227 25.90 -6.15 -3.89
CA GLY A 227 24.49 -5.86 -3.75
C GLY A 227 24.19 -4.37 -3.85
N SER A 228 24.92 -3.53 -3.12
CA SER A 228 24.79 -2.08 -3.15
C SER A 228 25.07 -1.50 -4.56
N ALA A 229 26.17 -1.94 -5.17
CA ALA A 229 26.55 -1.52 -6.51
C ALA A 229 25.50 -1.90 -7.57
N LEU A 230 24.95 -3.12 -7.48
CA LEU A 230 23.90 -3.59 -8.38
C LEU A 230 22.60 -2.76 -8.25
N LEU A 231 22.19 -2.44 -7.02
CA LEU A 231 21.01 -1.61 -6.78
C LEU A 231 21.20 -0.19 -7.33
N MET A 232 22.38 0.41 -7.13
CA MET A 232 22.70 1.73 -7.67
C MET A 232 22.79 1.72 -9.20
N ALA A 233 23.40 0.69 -9.79
CA ALA A 233 23.50 0.53 -11.23
C ALA A 233 22.13 0.36 -11.90
N ALA A 234 21.16 -0.22 -11.21
CA ALA A 234 19.79 -0.36 -11.72
C ALA A 234 19.06 0.99 -11.91
N LEU A 235 19.54 2.06 -11.27
CA LEU A 235 19.02 3.42 -11.44
C LEU A 235 19.57 4.16 -12.67
N LEU A 236 20.64 3.67 -13.28
CA LEU A 236 21.23 4.30 -14.46
C LEU A 236 20.53 3.85 -15.74
N ASP A 237 20.31 4.78 -16.65
CA ASP A 237 19.76 4.48 -17.97
C ASP A 237 20.78 3.73 -18.83
N GLU A 238 22.07 4.13 -18.73
CA GLU A 238 23.16 3.54 -19.47
C GLU A 238 24.34 3.17 -18.55
N LEU A 239 24.96 2.06 -18.87
CA LEU A 239 26.19 1.59 -18.22
C LEU A 239 27.31 1.51 -19.24
N SER A 240 28.53 1.89 -18.87
CA SER A 240 29.70 1.71 -19.71
C SER A 240 29.92 0.22 -20.03
N SER A 241 30.65 -0.09 -21.09
CA SER A 241 31.00 -1.47 -21.42
C SER A 241 31.81 -2.12 -20.30
N ILE A 242 32.70 -1.37 -19.67
CA ILE A 242 33.53 -1.81 -18.53
C ILE A 242 32.64 -2.18 -17.34
N ASP A 243 31.67 -1.31 -16.99
CA ASP A 243 30.79 -1.55 -15.85
C ASP A 243 29.86 -2.75 -16.10
N ARG A 244 29.36 -2.93 -17.32
CA ARG A 244 28.59 -4.12 -17.69
C ARG A 244 29.39 -5.41 -17.53
N THR A 245 30.65 -5.41 -17.95
CA THR A 245 31.55 -6.57 -17.80
C THR A 245 31.79 -6.87 -16.33
N ARG A 246 32.05 -5.86 -15.51
CA ARG A 246 32.24 -6.02 -14.05
C ARG A 246 30.99 -6.55 -13.36
N LEU A 247 29.82 -5.96 -13.64
CA LEU A 247 28.55 -6.41 -13.08
C LEU A 247 28.23 -7.86 -13.46
N ALA A 248 28.57 -8.28 -14.69
CA ALA A 248 28.36 -9.67 -15.13
C ALA A 248 29.19 -10.70 -14.33
N SER A 249 30.27 -10.26 -13.66
CA SER A 249 31.10 -11.12 -12.80
C SER A 249 30.65 -11.13 -11.32
N PHE A 250 29.65 -10.36 -10.94
CA PHE A 250 29.16 -10.32 -9.56
C PHE A 250 28.50 -11.65 -9.17
N ALA A 251 28.85 -12.16 -8.00
CA ALA A 251 28.27 -13.37 -7.42
C ALA A 251 27.06 -13.02 -6.52
N VAL A 252 26.12 -12.24 -7.05
CA VAL A 252 24.87 -11.91 -6.32
C VAL A 252 23.92 -13.10 -6.47
N ALA A 253 23.30 -13.51 -5.35
CA ALA A 253 22.35 -14.60 -5.35
C ALA A 253 21.18 -14.32 -6.32
N GLU A 254 20.72 -15.38 -6.99
CA GLU A 254 19.59 -15.31 -7.92
C GLU A 254 18.31 -14.81 -7.25
N GLY A 255 17.41 -14.26 -8.07
CA GLY A 255 16.08 -13.84 -7.64
C GLY A 255 15.23 -15.04 -7.20
N ARG A 256 14.27 -14.77 -6.32
CA ARG A 256 13.26 -15.75 -5.88
C ARG A 256 11.90 -15.55 -6.54
N SER A 257 11.72 -14.44 -7.24
CA SER A 257 10.47 -14.14 -7.94
C SER A 257 10.23 -15.11 -9.09
N PRO A 258 8.98 -15.55 -9.32
CA PRO A 258 8.64 -16.44 -10.45
C PRO A 258 9.07 -15.85 -11.79
N THR A 259 9.77 -16.64 -12.60
CA THR A 259 10.33 -16.20 -13.89
C THR A 259 9.28 -15.58 -14.81
N GLY A 260 8.08 -16.16 -14.90
CA GLY A 260 7.00 -15.62 -15.74
C GLY A 260 6.59 -14.20 -15.37
N ARG A 261 6.58 -13.86 -14.07
CA ARG A 261 6.28 -12.48 -13.62
C ARG A 261 7.41 -11.52 -13.94
N ASN A 262 8.64 -11.98 -13.81
CA ASN A 262 9.80 -11.18 -14.18
C ASN A 262 9.78 -10.84 -15.67
N VAL A 263 9.47 -11.81 -16.53
CA VAL A 263 9.30 -11.60 -17.97
C VAL A 263 8.15 -10.63 -18.25
N ALA A 264 7.00 -10.81 -17.59
CA ALA A 264 5.85 -9.89 -17.74
C ALA A 264 6.22 -8.46 -17.31
N LEU A 265 6.90 -8.29 -16.17
CA LEU A 265 7.35 -6.99 -15.68
C LEU A 265 8.29 -6.30 -16.69
N GLU A 266 9.28 -7.02 -17.19
CA GLU A 266 10.25 -6.50 -18.15
C GLU A 266 9.57 -6.14 -19.48
N ALA A 267 8.65 -6.98 -19.98
CA ALA A 267 7.89 -6.70 -21.20
C ALA A 267 6.98 -5.48 -21.05
N ALA A 268 6.29 -5.33 -19.91
CA ALA A 268 5.48 -4.15 -19.63
C ALA A 268 6.34 -2.88 -19.57
N ALA A 269 7.52 -2.96 -18.94
CA ALA A 269 8.45 -1.84 -18.84
C ALA A 269 9.04 -1.46 -20.21
N GLN A 270 9.45 -2.42 -21.03
CA GLN A 270 9.91 -2.19 -22.40
C GLN A 270 8.83 -1.55 -23.28
N GLY A 271 7.59 -2.00 -23.11
CA GLY A 271 6.42 -1.41 -23.78
C GLY A 271 6.00 -0.04 -23.19
N ARG A 272 6.72 0.49 -22.22
CA ARG A 272 6.41 1.75 -21.52
C ARG A 272 5.00 1.80 -20.91
N ARG A 273 4.47 0.65 -20.49
CA ARG A 273 3.16 0.48 -19.89
C ARG A 273 3.25 0.77 -18.38
N MET A 274 3.20 2.03 -18.01
CA MET A 274 3.47 2.50 -16.63
C MET A 274 2.59 1.81 -15.58
N GLY A 275 1.26 1.78 -15.77
CA GLY A 275 0.34 1.19 -14.80
C GLY A 275 0.51 -0.32 -14.65
N GLU A 276 0.71 -1.03 -15.76
CA GLU A 276 0.96 -2.47 -15.74
C GLU A 276 2.29 -2.80 -15.04
N THR A 277 3.35 -2.05 -15.36
CA THR A 277 4.66 -2.17 -14.69
C THR A 277 4.54 -1.94 -13.18
N ALA A 278 3.81 -0.91 -12.77
CA ALA A 278 3.59 -0.61 -11.36
C ALA A 278 2.86 -1.75 -10.63
N LEU A 279 1.78 -2.29 -11.20
CA LEU A 279 1.03 -3.39 -10.59
C LEU A 279 1.83 -4.69 -10.53
N LEU A 280 2.58 -5.04 -11.59
CA LEU A 280 3.46 -6.20 -11.60
C LEU A 280 4.60 -6.07 -10.57
N ALA A 281 5.20 -4.88 -10.46
CA ALA A 281 6.20 -4.60 -9.43
C ALA A 281 5.63 -4.79 -8.01
N LEU A 282 4.41 -4.30 -7.75
CA LEU A 282 3.74 -4.48 -6.47
C LEU A 282 3.39 -5.94 -6.20
N TRP A 283 2.96 -6.68 -7.20
CA TRP A 283 2.67 -8.10 -7.06
C TRP A 283 3.92 -8.89 -6.66
N ILE A 284 5.05 -8.65 -7.34
CA ILE A 284 6.35 -9.26 -6.99
C ILE A 284 6.74 -8.91 -5.55
N CYS A 285 6.58 -7.65 -5.15
CA CYS A 285 6.87 -7.21 -3.77
C CYS A 285 5.97 -7.86 -2.72
N ALA A 286 4.69 -8.02 -3.01
CA ALA A 286 3.73 -8.62 -2.07
C ALA A 286 4.02 -10.10 -1.80
N GLU A 287 4.43 -10.85 -2.82
CA GLU A 287 4.74 -12.26 -2.69
C GLU A 287 6.10 -12.56 -2.04
N ALA A 288 7.01 -11.59 -2.03
CA ALA A 288 8.28 -11.75 -1.34
C ALA A 288 8.12 -11.92 0.19
N GLY A 289 6.95 -11.58 0.72
CA GLY A 289 6.61 -11.76 2.13
C GLY A 289 7.45 -10.91 3.09
N PRO A 290 7.52 -11.29 4.37
CA PRO A 290 8.21 -10.53 5.41
C PRO A 290 9.73 -10.42 5.19
N SER A 291 10.35 -11.40 4.54
CA SER A 291 11.79 -11.39 4.24
C SER A 291 12.18 -10.37 3.17
N GLY A 292 11.20 -9.83 2.45
CA GLY A 292 11.41 -8.88 1.37
C GLY A 292 12.04 -9.50 0.11
N LEU A 293 12.26 -8.65 -0.89
CA LEU A 293 12.88 -9.05 -2.16
C LEU A 293 14.39 -9.32 -1.99
N THR A 294 14.89 -10.29 -2.77
CA THR A 294 16.34 -10.43 -2.98
C THR A 294 16.90 -9.19 -3.68
N VAL A 295 18.21 -9.00 -3.60
CA VAL A 295 18.88 -7.89 -4.31
C VAL A 295 18.63 -7.96 -5.82
N ALA A 296 18.69 -9.15 -6.40
CA ALA A 296 18.48 -9.36 -7.83
C ALA A 296 17.05 -8.99 -8.27
N ASP A 297 16.02 -9.45 -7.53
CA ASP A 297 14.63 -9.11 -7.83
C ASP A 297 14.38 -7.62 -7.63
N ARG A 298 14.93 -7.02 -6.57
CA ARG A 298 14.81 -5.59 -6.31
C ARG A 298 15.44 -4.75 -7.42
N ALA A 299 16.65 -5.11 -7.87
CA ALA A 299 17.32 -4.43 -8.97
C ALA A 299 16.49 -4.49 -10.26
N ARG A 300 15.86 -5.63 -10.53
CA ARG A 300 14.95 -5.80 -11.69
C ARG A 300 13.73 -4.89 -11.58
N VAL A 301 13.07 -4.85 -10.44
CA VAL A 301 11.94 -3.95 -10.19
C VAL A 301 12.36 -2.48 -10.36
N VAL A 302 13.49 -2.08 -9.76
CA VAL A 302 14.03 -0.72 -9.87
C VAL A 302 14.25 -0.34 -11.34
N ARG A 303 14.89 -1.19 -12.12
CA ARG A 303 15.15 -0.95 -13.54
C ARG A 303 13.86 -0.81 -14.34
N SER A 304 12.89 -1.67 -14.08
CA SER A 304 11.58 -1.61 -14.75
C SER A 304 10.80 -0.34 -14.41
N LEU A 305 10.82 0.10 -13.15
CA LEU A 305 10.21 1.39 -12.74
C LEU A 305 10.89 2.59 -13.43
N ARG A 306 12.23 2.57 -13.54
CA ARG A 306 12.98 3.60 -14.25
C ARG A 306 12.60 3.68 -15.74
N GLN A 307 12.48 2.55 -16.42
CA GLN A 307 12.11 2.49 -17.84
C GLN A 307 10.75 3.16 -18.14
N VAL A 308 9.83 3.14 -17.18
CA VAL A 308 8.52 3.80 -17.29
C VAL A 308 8.45 5.17 -16.61
N ARG A 309 9.60 5.79 -16.28
CA ARG A 309 9.70 7.12 -15.65
C ARG A 309 9.10 7.24 -14.25
N LEU A 310 9.01 6.14 -13.53
CA LEU A 310 8.71 6.13 -12.09
C LEU A 310 10.01 6.28 -11.28
N ASP A 311 10.70 7.41 -11.50
CA ASP A 311 12.06 7.66 -11.05
C ASP A 311 12.16 7.80 -9.53
N GLU A 312 11.26 8.57 -8.92
CA GLU A 312 11.25 8.76 -7.46
C GLU A 312 10.93 7.45 -6.72
N PRO A 313 9.85 6.70 -7.06
CA PRO A 313 9.62 5.39 -6.50
C PRO A 313 10.81 4.44 -6.63
N ALA A 314 11.49 4.44 -7.77
CA ALA A 314 12.67 3.60 -7.99
C ALA A 314 13.82 3.96 -7.05
N ARG A 315 14.13 5.27 -6.88
CA ARG A 315 15.19 5.73 -5.97
C ARG A 315 14.90 5.37 -4.52
N LEU A 316 13.69 5.64 -4.05
CA LEU A 316 13.31 5.34 -2.66
C LEU A 316 13.27 3.83 -2.40
N PHE A 317 12.94 3.03 -3.43
CA PHE A 317 12.98 1.57 -3.32
C PHE A 317 14.43 1.03 -3.26
N VAL A 318 15.39 1.71 -3.89
CA VAL A 318 16.82 1.43 -3.70
C VAL A 318 17.25 1.74 -2.26
N LEU A 319 16.88 2.90 -1.71
CA LEU A 319 17.20 3.25 -0.31
C LEU A 319 16.68 2.22 0.68
N GLU A 320 15.44 1.73 0.49
CA GLU A 320 14.89 0.63 1.28
C GLU A 320 15.73 -0.64 1.16
N GLY A 321 16.22 -0.96 -0.05
CA GLY A 321 17.08 -2.10 -0.31
C GLY A 321 18.43 -2.01 0.37
N LEU A 322 19.07 -0.84 0.30
CA LEU A 322 20.37 -0.58 0.93
C LEU A 322 20.27 -0.70 2.47
N ALA A 323 19.22 -0.15 3.07
CA ALA A 323 18.97 -0.30 4.49
C ALA A 323 18.80 -1.78 4.93
N GLY A 324 18.39 -2.65 4.03
CA GLY A 324 18.28 -4.09 4.26
C GLY A 324 19.57 -4.89 4.08
N LEU A 325 20.65 -4.27 3.58
CA LEU A 325 21.94 -4.94 3.34
C LEU A 325 22.92 -4.87 4.52
N LYS A 326 22.48 -4.36 5.66
CA LYS A 326 23.29 -4.19 6.89
C LYS A 326 23.93 -5.46 7.41
#